data_d137f3724b0230a3a557cf88aef4a97b
#
_entry.id   d137f3724b0230a3a557cf88aef4a97b
#
_cell.length_a   1.000
_cell.length_b   1.000
_cell.length_c   1.000
_cell.angle_alpha   90.00
_cell.angle_beta   90.00
_cell.angle_gamma   90.00
#
_symmetry.space_group_name_H-M   'P 1'
#
loop_
_entity.id
_entity.type
_entity.pdbx_description
1 polymer ?
#
loop_
_entity_poly.entity_id
_entity_poly.type
_entity_poly.pdbx_seq_one_letter_code
_entity_poly.pdbx_strand_id
1 'polypeptide(L)'
;MLVKFKMKKKDWTGIFLTARVQRLYKEYEDNIVSGLETASGLSFRRGFTIVVSDITGDHSTWFLGSGIDKKEAALIELDASAVIGDDLILWILVNLIGCKLLGQNHVWPQTVKNKEILNERWSRLVYSFSVDAIEIGFGSQHAKSIMEHIAKDSLGISSDKAWKWAISMTPKQRKAAWKKLKASYSHSLHRPANI
;
A
#
# COMPACT_ATOMS: atom_id res chain seq x y z
N MET A 1 -12.49 -0.47 14.13
CA MET A 1 -12.32 -0.14 12.70
C MET A 1 -11.29 0.97 12.56
N LEU A 2 -10.16 0.65 11.95
CA LEU A 2 -9.02 1.56 11.74
C LEU A 2 -9.26 2.52 10.58
N VAL A 3 -9.94 2.06 9.53
CA VAL A 3 -10.11 2.81 8.28
C VAL A 3 -11.56 3.24 8.09
N LYS A 4 -11.74 4.52 7.73
CA LYS A 4 -13.02 5.06 7.24
C LYS A 4 -12.94 5.22 5.73
N PHE A 5 -13.99 4.88 5.02
CA PHE A 5 -14.07 5.01 3.57
C PHE A 5 -14.95 6.20 3.18
N LYS A 6 -14.52 6.92 2.14
CA LYS A 6 -15.28 7.99 1.51
C LYS A 6 -15.22 7.83 0.01
N MET A 7 -16.32 8.10 -0.68
CA MET A 7 -16.32 8.20 -2.14
C MET A 7 -15.96 9.62 -2.59
N LYS A 8 -15.22 9.74 -3.70
CA LYS A 8 -14.85 11.03 -4.29
C LYS A 8 -16.03 11.64 -5.05
N LYS A 9 -16.75 10.80 -5.81
CA LYS A 9 -17.97 11.20 -6.53
C LYS A 9 -19.15 10.36 -6.06
N LYS A 10 -20.32 10.99 -5.90
CA LYS A 10 -21.57 10.33 -5.49
C LYS A 10 -22.38 9.90 -6.72
N ASP A 11 -21.76 9.15 -7.61
CA ASP A 11 -22.40 8.46 -8.72
C ASP A 11 -22.49 6.95 -8.47
N TRP A 12 -23.19 6.23 -9.33
CA TRP A 12 -23.38 4.79 -9.20
C TRP A 12 -22.07 4.03 -9.12
N THR A 13 -21.11 4.40 -9.93
CA THR A 13 -19.80 3.78 -10.02
C THR A 13 -19.01 3.98 -8.73
N GLY A 14 -18.97 5.23 -8.23
CA GLY A 14 -18.30 5.54 -6.96
C GLY A 14 -18.94 4.82 -5.77
N ILE A 15 -20.27 4.69 -5.76
CA ILE A 15 -21.00 3.93 -4.73
C ILE A 15 -20.59 2.45 -4.79
N PHE A 16 -20.64 1.84 -5.97
CA PHE A 16 -20.32 0.42 -6.17
C PHE A 16 -18.87 0.10 -5.77
N LEU A 17 -17.91 0.87 -6.29
CA LEU A 17 -16.48 0.68 -5.98
C LEU A 17 -16.19 0.87 -4.49
N THR A 18 -16.75 1.93 -3.88
CA THR A 18 -16.54 2.18 -2.46
C THR A 18 -17.12 1.05 -1.62
N ALA A 19 -18.32 0.56 -1.93
CA ALA A 19 -18.95 -0.55 -1.23
C ALA A 19 -18.11 -1.84 -1.35
N ARG A 20 -17.57 -2.13 -2.55
CA ARG A 20 -16.71 -3.30 -2.80
C ARG A 20 -15.41 -3.24 -2.00
N VAL A 21 -14.69 -2.11 -2.06
CA VAL A 21 -13.45 -1.92 -1.32
C VAL A 21 -13.69 -1.97 0.19
N GLN A 22 -14.77 -1.35 0.66
CA GLN A 22 -15.16 -1.36 2.08
C GLN A 22 -15.53 -2.76 2.57
N ARG A 23 -16.26 -3.54 1.76
CA ARG A 23 -16.60 -4.94 2.07
C ARG A 23 -15.34 -5.77 2.26
N LEU A 24 -14.43 -5.74 1.28
CA LEU A 24 -13.17 -6.47 1.33
C LEU A 24 -12.31 -6.06 2.54
N TYR A 25 -12.20 -4.76 2.79
CA TYR A 25 -11.47 -4.31 3.99
C TYR A 25 -12.12 -4.84 5.27
N LYS A 26 -13.44 -4.75 5.40
CA LYS A 26 -14.16 -5.22 6.60
C LYS A 26 -13.99 -6.73 6.82
N GLU A 27 -13.99 -7.50 5.74
CA GLU A 27 -13.81 -8.95 5.78
C GLU A 27 -12.38 -9.32 6.22
N TYR A 28 -11.38 -8.55 5.81
CA TYR A 28 -9.95 -8.85 6.04
C TYR A 28 -9.23 -7.82 6.92
N GLU A 29 -9.94 -6.97 7.68
CA GLU A 29 -9.33 -5.92 8.50
C GLU A 29 -8.25 -6.48 9.43
N ASP A 30 -8.58 -7.52 10.20
CA ASP A 30 -7.66 -8.13 11.16
C ASP A 30 -6.45 -8.77 10.47
N ASN A 31 -6.67 -9.42 9.33
CA ASN A 31 -5.61 -10.03 8.53
C ASN A 31 -4.62 -8.97 8.00
N ILE A 32 -5.15 -7.88 7.45
CA ILE A 32 -4.35 -6.78 6.91
C ILE A 32 -3.56 -6.09 8.03
N VAL A 33 -4.23 -5.72 9.11
CA VAL A 33 -3.62 -4.97 10.22
C VAL A 33 -2.57 -5.82 10.92
N SER A 34 -2.91 -7.05 11.35
CA SER A 34 -1.97 -7.93 12.04
C SER A 34 -0.78 -8.34 11.16
N GLY A 35 -1.04 -8.62 9.88
CA GLY A 35 0.01 -8.91 8.90
C GLY A 35 1.01 -7.78 8.77
N LEU A 36 0.52 -6.55 8.57
CA LEU A 36 1.37 -5.35 8.43
C LEU A 36 2.16 -5.03 9.70
N GLU A 37 1.51 -5.08 10.87
CA GLU A 37 2.18 -4.81 12.14
C GLU A 37 3.25 -5.86 12.45
N THR A 38 2.94 -7.14 12.22
CA THR A 38 3.89 -8.24 12.46
C THR A 38 5.08 -8.18 11.50
N ALA A 39 4.84 -7.99 10.20
CA ALA A 39 5.91 -7.94 9.20
C ALA A 39 6.83 -6.73 9.39
N SER A 40 6.27 -5.57 9.73
CA SER A 40 7.03 -4.30 9.85
C SER A 40 7.61 -4.09 11.26
N GLY A 41 7.01 -4.66 12.29
CA GLY A 41 7.28 -4.34 13.70
C GLY A 41 6.91 -2.90 14.06
N LEU A 42 5.93 -2.32 13.36
CA LEU A 42 5.34 -1.02 13.62
C LEU A 42 3.89 -1.20 14.04
N SER A 43 3.31 -0.24 14.75
CA SER A 43 1.89 -0.29 15.13
C SER A 43 1.14 0.96 14.67
N PHE A 44 -0.13 0.78 14.35
CA PHE A 44 -1.01 1.90 14.03
C PHE A 44 -1.29 2.74 15.27
N ARG A 45 -1.15 4.05 15.14
CA ARG A 45 -1.36 5.00 16.25
C ARG A 45 -2.75 5.62 16.23
N ARG A 46 -3.40 5.63 15.07
CA ARG A 46 -4.73 6.26 14.86
C ARG A 46 -5.39 5.74 13.61
N GLY A 47 -6.71 5.91 13.54
CA GLY A 47 -7.46 5.68 12.32
C GLY A 47 -7.19 6.74 11.25
N PHE A 48 -7.53 6.41 10.01
CA PHE A 48 -7.40 7.29 8.85
C PHE A 48 -8.54 7.08 7.84
N THR A 49 -8.58 7.90 6.82
CA THR A 49 -9.61 7.81 5.77
C THR A 49 -8.99 7.36 4.45
N ILE A 50 -9.68 6.46 3.76
CA ILE A 50 -9.40 6.11 2.35
C ILE A 50 -10.52 6.72 1.51
N VAL A 51 -10.15 7.49 0.50
CA VAL A 51 -11.06 8.00 -0.53
C VAL A 51 -11.02 7.06 -1.71
N VAL A 52 -12.18 6.58 -2.16
CA VAL A 52 -12.30 5.74 -3.35
C VAL A 52 -12.81 6.60 -4.50
N SER A 53 -12.15 6.51 -5.64
CA SER A 53 -12.48 7.25 -6.85
C SER A 53 -12.56 6.30 -8.04
N ASP A 54 -13.50 6.55 -8.94
CA ASP A 54 -13.53 5.97 -10.26
C ASP A 54 -12.67 6.82 -11.20
N ILE A 55 -11.87 6.15 -12.05
CA ILE A 55 -11.12 6.72 -13.17
C ILE A 55 -11.61 6.06 -14.45
N THR A 56 -12.65 6.63 -15.04
CA THR A 56 -13.25 6.08 -16.26
C THR A 56 -12.24 6.11 -17.40
N GLY A 57 -11.92 4.96 -17.96
CA GLY A 57 -11.14 4.81 -19.20
C GLY A 57 -9.63 4.82 -19.03
N ASP A 58 -9.12 4.80 -17.80
CA ASP A 58 -7.70 4.71 -17.51
C ASP A 58 -7.37 3.49 -16.65
N HIS A 59 -6.11 3.12 -16.59
CA HIS A 59 -5.67 1.99 -15.77
C HIS A 59 -5.93 2.27 -14.29
N SER A 60 -6.34 1.24 -13.57
CA SER A 60 -6.49 1.32 -12.11
C SER A 60 -5.15 1.71 -11.49
N THR A 61 -5.13 2.87 -10.86
CA THR A 61 -3.97 3.35 -10.14
C THR A 61 -4.31 3.45 -8.66
N TRP A 62 -3.34 3.19 -7.82
CA TRP A 62 -3.40 3.58 -6.42
C TRP A 62 -2.42 4.72 -6.22
N PHE A 63 -2.91 5.84 -5.72
CA PHE A 63 -2.10 6.99 -5.44
C PHE A 63 -1.90 7.12 -3.94
N LEU A 64 -0.65 7.11 -3.54
CA LEU A 64 -0.31 7.59 -2.22
C LEU A 64 -0.37 9.10 -2.32
N GLY A 65 -1.38 9.71 -1.74
CA GLY A 65 -1.38 11.15 -1.59
C GLY A 65 0.01 11.59 -1.13
N SER A 66 0.65 12.45 -1.90
CA SER A 66 1.99 12.99 -1.64
C SER A 66 2.07 13.76 -0.33
N GLY A 67 0.98 13.87 0.37
CA GLY A 67 0.85 14.57 1.62
C GLY A 67 1.48 13.80 2.76
N ILE A 68 2.66 14.18 3.05
CA ILE A 68 3.28 14.05 4.38
C ILE A 68 2.39 14.69 5.45
N ASP A 69 1.35 15.43 5.03
CA ASP A 69 0.43 16.09 5.91
C ASP A 69 -0.44 15.06 6.64
N LYS A 70 -0.38 15.14 7.97
CA LYS A 70 -1.05 14.25 8.94
C LYS A 70 -2.57 14.16 8.76
N LYS A 71 -3.16 14.98 7.89
CA LYS A 71 -4.60 15.07 7.64
C LYS A 71 -5.05 14.48 6.30
N GLU A 72 -4.15 14.15 5.38
CA GLU A 72 -4.56 13.71 4.06
C GLU A 72 -5.09 12.28 4.06
N ALA A 73 -6.24 12.13 3.42
CA ALA A 73 -6.82 10.86 3.12
C ALA A 73 -5.95 10.11 2.09
N ALA A 74 -5.83 8.80 2.24
CA ALA A 74 -5.30 7.96 1.18
C ALA A 74 -6.30 7.92 0.03
N LEU A 75 -5.83 7.86 -1.21
CA LEU A 75 -6.68 7.79 -2.39
C LEU A 75 -6.47 6.44 -3.08
N ILE A 76 -7.58 5.73 -3.34
CA ILE A 76 -7.63 4.59 -4.24
C ILE A 76 -8.40 5.02 -5.48
N GLU A 77 -7.78 4.89 -6.64
CA GLU A 77 -8.40 5.12 -7.93
C GLU A 77 -8.52 3.78 -8.66
N LEU A 78 -9.73 3.39 -9.00
CA LEU A 78 -10.05 2.14 -9.68
C LEU A 78 -10.85 2.43 -10.94
N ASP A 79 -10.55 1.73 -12.04
CA ASP A 79 -11.37 1.75 -13.23
C ASP A 79 -12.54 0.78 -13.05
N ALA A 80 -13.76 1.31 -13.01
CA ALA A 80 -14.96 0.51 -12.85
C ALA A 80 -15.28 -0.34 -14.09
N SER A 81 -14.77 0.03 -15.27
CA SER A 81 -14.91 -0.76 -16.50
C SER A 81 -13.94 -1.94 -16.56
N ALA A 82 -12.87 -1.91 -15.77
CA ALA A 82 -11.90 -2.99 -15.72
C ALA A 82 -12.36 -4.14 -14.82
N VAL A 83 -12.15 -5.37 -15.28
CA VAL A 83 -12.38 -6.57 -14.46
C VAL A 83 -11.24 -6.72 -13.47
N ILE A 84 -11.33 -6.01 -12.35
CA ILE A 84 -10.33 -6.08 -11.29
C ILE A 84 -10.75 -7.15 -10.29
N GLY A 85 -9.90 -8.15 -10.07
CA GLY A 85 -10.13 -9.20 -9.08
C GLY A 85 -10.07 -8.67 -7.63
N ASP A 86 -10.76 -9.33 -6.71
CA ASP A 86 -10.73 -8.97 -5.29
C ASP A 86 -9.32 -9.11 -4.69
N ASP A 87 -8.53 -10.09 -5.13
CA ASP A 87 -7.13 -10.27 -4.72
C ASP A 87 -6.26 -9.06 -5.05
N LEU A 88 -6.48 -8.43 -6.22
CA LEU A 88 -5.73 -7.24 -6.60
C LEU A 88 -6.14 -6.03 -5.73
N ILE A 89 -7.43 -5.90 -5.41
CA ILE A 89 -7.90 -4.87 -4.48
C ILE A 89 -7.30 -5.09 -3.08
N LEU A 90 -7.23 -6.34 -2.61
CA LEU A 90 -6.58 -6.66 -1.32
C LEU A 90 -5.10 -6.27 -1.32
N TRP A 91 -4.36 -6.57 -2.40
CA TRP A 91 -2.99 -6.11 -2.55
C TRP A 91 -2.85 -4.59 -2.49
N ILE A 92 -3.70 -3.86 -3.21
CA ILE A 92 -3.73 -2.40 -3.20
C ILE A 92 -3.99 -1.88 -1.78
N LEU A 93 -4.96 -2.48 -1.06
CA LEU A 93 -5.28 -2.13 0.32
C LEU A 93 -4.08 -2.35 1.26
N VAL A 94 -3.44 -3.52 1.19
CA VAL A 94 -2.26 -3.83 2.02
C VAL A 94 -1.17 -2.78 1.81
N ASN A 95 -0.87 -2.43 0.56
CA ASN A 95 0.18 -1.45 0.27
C ASN A 95 -0.19 -0.04 0.74
N LEU A 96 -1.41 0.40 0.46
CA LEU A 96 -1.88 1.73 0.85
C LEU A 96 -1.92 1.89 2.38
N ILE A 97 -2.42 0.87 3.08
CA ILE A 97 -2.48 0.83 4.54
C ILE A 97 -1.07 0.73 5.12
N GLY A 98 -0.18 -0.05 4.48
CA GLY A 98 1.24 -0.11 4.81
C GLY A 98 1.94 1.24 4.73
N CYS A 99 1.65 2.03 3.69
CA CYS A 99 2.17 3.39 3.58
C CYS A 99 1.65 4.30 4.69
N LYS A 100 0.38 4.16 5.10
CA LYS A 100 -0.14 4.92 6.25
C LYS A 100 0.53 4.50 7.56
N LEU A 101 0.82 3.23 7.73
CA LEU A 101 1.58 2.72 8.87
C LEU A 101 2.98 3.35 8.94
N LEU A 102 3.70 3.41 7.80
CA LEU A 102 4.99 4.09 7.70
C LEU A 102 4.88 5.56 8.10
N GLY A 103 3.91 6.26 7.53
CA GLY A 103 3.67 7.68 7.82
C GLY A 103 3.39 7.96 9.28
N GLN A 104 2.56 7.14 9.93
CA GLN A 104 2.26 7.27 11.35
C GLN A 104 3.46 7.01 12.25
N ASN A 105 4.45 6.27 11.78
CA ASN A 105 5.67 5.93 12.49
C ASN A 105 6.89 6.74 12.03
N HIS A 106 6.66 7.80 11.25
CA HIS A 106 7.72 8.70 10.77
C HIS A 106 8.84 7.99 9.99
N VAL A 107 8.50 6.97 9.22
CA VAL A 107 9.43 6.27 8.34
C VAL A 107 9.21 6.77 6.92
N TRP A 108 10.13 7.62 6.43
CA TRP A 108 10.01 8.28 5.13
C TRP A 108 11.28 8.07 4.29
N PRO A 109 11.17 7.81 2.98
CA PRO A 109 12.34 7.81 2.13
C PRO A 109 12.91 9.23 2.03
N GLN A 110 14.23 9.31 1.95
CA GLN A 110 14.90 10.60 1.74
C GLN A 110 14.36 11.28 0.48
N THR A 111 14.01 12.56 0.62
CA THR A 111 13.53 13.37 -0.48
C THR A 111 14.62 13.51 -1.54
N VAL A 112 14.26 13.29 -2.80
CA VAL A 112 15.08 13.50 -3.98
C VAL A 112 14.29 14.30 -5.00
N LYS A 113 14.97 15.10 -5.81
CA LYS A 113 14.32 15.92 -6.85
C LYS A 113 13.65 15.08 -7.94
N ASN A 114 14.22 13.92 -8.25
CA ASN A 114 13.68 13.02 -9.25
C ASN A 114 12.52 12.20 -8.67
N LYS A 115 11.31 12.42 -9.21
CA LYS A 115 10.07 11.74 -8.76
C LYS A 115 10.11 10.23 -8.96
N GLU A 116 10.71 9.75 -10.05
CA GLU A 116 10.80 8.30 -10.33
C GLU A 116 11.67 7.59 -9.28
N ILE A 117 12.81 8.18 -8.94
CA ILE A 117 13.67 7.65 -7.88
C ILE A 117 12.96 7.68 -6.53
N LEU A 118 12.20 8.73 -6.24
CA LEU A 118 11.43 8.82 -5.02
C LEU A 118 10.35 7.74 -4.96
N ASN A 119 9.62 7.54 -6.05
CA ASN A 119 8.59 6.51 -6.15
C ASN A 119 9.20 5.11 -6.00
N GLU A 120 10.31 4.82 -6.67
CA GLU A 120 11.01 3.53 -6.51
C GLU A 120 11.45 3.29 -5.06
N ARG A 121 11.95 4.31 -4.37
CA ARG A 121 12.33 4.21 -2.95
C ARG A 121 11.12 3.91 -2.06
N TRP A 122 9.98 4.58 -2.33
CA TRP A 122 8.73 4.29 -1.64
C TRP A 122 8.26 2.86 -1.88
N SER A 123 8.21 2.43 -3.13
CA SER A 123 7.80 1.08 -3.49
C SER A 123 8.70 0.02 -2.83
N ARG A 124 10.01 0.19 -2.86
CA ARG A 124 10.94 -0.72 -2.17
C ARG A 124 10.72 -0.76 -0.66
N LEU A 125 10.49 0.40 -0.05
CA LEU A 125 10.23 0.49 1.38
C LEU A 125 8.96 -0.28 1.76
N VAL A 126 7.86 -0.08 1.02
CA VAL A 126 6.58 -0.74 1.28
C VAL A 126 6.66 -2.23 0.94
N TYR A 127 7.15 -2.60 -0.23
CA TYR A 127 7.17 -4.00 -0.67
C TYR A 127 8.12 -4.87 0.16
N SER A 128 9.13 -4.28 0.81
CA SER A 128 10.04 -5.03 1.70
C SER A 128 9.34 -5.69 2.88
N PHE A 129 8.14 -5.29 3.24
CA PHE A 129 7.35 -5.94 4.28
C PHE A 129 5.91 -6.31 3.87
N SER A 130 5.33 -5.66 2.83
CA SER A 130 3.95 -5.96 2.41
C SER A 130 3.79 -7.38 1.87
N VAL A 131 4.81 -7.90 1.19
CA VAL A 131 4.83 -9.30 0.70
C VAL A 131 4.73 -10.28 1.87
N ASP A 132 5.52 -10.06 2.91
CA ASP A 132 5.48 -10.88 4.13
C ASP A 132 4.18 -10.65 4.92
N ALA A 133 3.66 -9.42 4.92
CA ALA A 133 2.40 -9.09 5.57
C ALA A 133 1.21 -9.86 4.98
N ILE A 134 1.18 -10.06 3.66
CA ILE A 134 0.16 -10.86 3.00
C ILE A 134 0.28 -12.32 3.43
N GLU A 135 1.48 -12.89 3.43
CA GLU A 135 1.68 -14.29 3.85
C GLU A 135 1.30 -14.51 5.32
N ILE A 136 1.68 -13.59 6.20
CA ILE A 136 1.35 -13.65 7.64
C ILE A 136 -0.15 -13.47 7.87
N GLY A 137 -0.78 -12.49 7.21
CA GLY A 137 -2.17 -12.15 7.45
C GLY A 137 -3.15 -13.12 6.80
N PHE A 138 -2.88 -13.59 5.59
CA PHE A 138 -3.84 -14.38 4.79
C PHE A 138 -3.48 -15.88 4.73
N GLY A 139 -2.28 -16.25 5.16
CA GLY A 139 -1.75 -17.61 5.01
C GLY A 139 -1.22 -17.91 3.62
N SER A 140 -0.37 -18.93 3.53
CA SER A 140 0.43 -19.21 2.32
C SER A 140 -0.40 -19.48 1.06
N GLN A 141 -1.56 -20.16 1.19
CA GLN A 141 -2.40 -20.50 0.02
C GLN A 141 -3.05 -19.25 -0.57
N HIS A 142 -3.66 -18.40 0.25
CA HIS A 142 -4.31 -17.17 -0.22
C HIS A 142 -3.26 -16.15 -0.69
N ALA A 143 -2.13 -16.05 0.03
CA ALA A 143 -1.00 -15.22 -0.41
C ALA A 143 -0.51 -15.62 -1.80
N LYS A 144 -0.41 -16.92 -2.09
CA LYS A 144 -0.05 -17.42 -3.42
C LYS A 144 -1.06 -16.98 -4.48
N SER A 145 -2.37 -17.08 -4.20
CA SER A 145 -3.42 -16.60 -5.12
C SER A 145 -3.27 -15.12 -5.42
N ILE A 146 -3.12 -14.28 -4.40
CA ILE A 146 -2.89 -12.83 -4.58
C ILE A 146 -1.66 -12.58 -5.46
N MET A 147 -0.54 -13.27 -5.19
CA MET A 147 0.71 -13.11 -5.96
C MET A 147 0.58 -13.55 -7.42
N GLU A 148 -0.16 -14.63 -7.69
CA GLU A 148 -0.43 -15.10 -9.05
C GLU A 148 -1.32 -14.12 -9.84
N HIS A 149 -2.30 -13.51 -9.18
CA HIS A 149 -3.13 -12.46 -9.79
C HIS A 149 -2.31 -11.22 -10.12
N ILE A 150 -1.43 -10.77 -9.21
CA ILE A 150 -0.53 -9.64 -9.46
C ILE A 150 0.42 -9.93 -10.63
N ALA A 151 0.94 -11.17 -10.72
CA ALA A 151 1.84 -11.54 -11.82
C ALA A 151 1.16 -11.52 -13.20
N LYS A 152 -0.17 -11.67 -13.24
CA LYS A 152 -0.99 -11.65 -14.46
C LYS A 152 -1.68 -10.30 -14.69
N ASP A 153 -1.51 -9.35 -13.76
CA ASP A 153 -2.27 -8.11 -13.79
C ASP A 153 -1.86 -7.21 -14.97
N SER A 154 -2.85 -6.48 -15.47
CA SER A 154 -2.67 -5.49 -16.53
C SER A 154 -2.25 -4.11 -16.02
N LEU A 155 -2.16 -3.91 -14.71
CA LEU A 155 -1.85 -2.62 -14.09
C LEU A 155 -0.34 -2.29 -14.09
N GLY A 156 0.48 -3.20 -14.59
CA GLY A 156 1.92 -3.01 -14.68
C GLY A 156 2.68 -3.22 -13.37
N ILE A 157 2.03 -3.68 -12.29
CA ILE A 157 2.71 -3.99 -11.03
C ILE A 157 3.77 -5.04 -11.25
N SER A 158 3.46 -6.07 -12.04
CA SER A 158 4.40 -7.14 -12.39
C SER A 158 5.66 -6.64 -13.12
N SER A 159 5.63 -5.47 -13.75
CA SER A 159 6.79 -4.83 -14.39
C SER A 159 7.59 -3.93 -13.47
N ASP A 160 7.05 -3.54 -12.31
CA ASP A 160 7.71 -2.66 -11.34
C ASP A 160 9.02 -3.29 -10.84
N LYS A 161 10.11 -2.53 -10.95
CA LYS A 161 11.45 -2.95 -10.48
C LYS A 161 11.48 -3.24 -8.98
N ALA A 162 10.76 -2.47 -8.18
CA ALA A 162 10.69 -2.66 -6.73
C ALA A 162 9.90 -3.92 -6.37
N TRP A 163 8.83 -4.22 -7.12
CA TRP A 163 8.10 -5.48 -7.00
C TRP A 163 8.98 -6.69 -7.30
N LYS A 164 9.61 -6.71 -8.49
CA LYS A 164 10.54 -7.78 -8.89
C LYS A 164 11.65 -7.99 -7.86
N TRP A 165 12.21 -6.90 -7.34
CA TRP A 165 13.21 -6.95 -6.28
C TRP A 165 12.64 -7.60 -5.00
N ALA A 166 11.45 -7.24 -4.56
CA ALA A 166 10.85 -7.78 -3.33
C ALA A 166 10.55 -9.29 -3.46
N ILE A 167 9.95 -9.72 -4.57
CA ILE A 167 9.58 -11.13 -4.78
C ILE A 167 10.78 -12.04 -5.06
N SER A 168 11.90 -11.50 -5.55
CA SER A 168 13.14 -12.28 -5.75
C SER A 168 13.85 -12.64 -4.45
N MET A 169 13.47 -12.04 -3.33
CA MET A 169 14.06 -12.29 -2.02
C MET A 169 13.29 -13.33 -1.21
N THR A 170 14.02 -14.09 -0.40
CA THR A 170 13.43 -14.89 0.66
C THR A 170 12.86 -14.00 1.79
N PRO A 171 11.94 -14.48 2.63
CA PRO A 171 11.42 -13.71 3.78
C PRO A 171 12.55 -13.19 4.70
N LYS A 172 13.60 -13.98 4.92
CA LYS A 172 14.78 -13.57 5.70
C LYS A 172 15.51 -12.38 5.08
N GLN A 173 15.66 -12.40 3.75
CA GLN A 173 16.31 -11.30 3.01
C GLN A 173 15.43 -10.05 2.99
N ARG A 174 14.10 -10.18 2.79
CA ARG A 174 13.14 -9.06 2.87
C ARG A 174 13.18 -8.42 4.25
N LYS A 175 13.15 -9.22 5.33
CA LYS A 175 13.25 -8.72 6.71
C LYS A 175 14.57 -7.97 6.96
N ALA A 176 15.68 -8.43 6.42
CA ALA A 176 16.97 -7.74 6.51
C ALA A 176 16.97 -6.43 5.72
N ALA A 177 16.42 -6.44 4.50
CA ALA A 177 16.27 -5.27 3.66
C ALA A 177 15.36 -4.22 4.33
N TRP A 178 14.22 -4.63 4.87
CA TRP A 178 13.32 -3.77 5.65
C TRP A 178 14.04 -3.07 6.81
N LYS A 179 14.76 -3.83 7.64
CA LYS A 179 15.52 -3.27 8.78
C LYS A 179 16.53 -2.21 8.32
N LYS A 180 17.25 -2.47 7.23
CA LYS A 180 18.23 -1.54 6.65
C LYS A 180 17.56 -0.27 6.13
N LEU A 181 16.48 -0.41 5.36
CA LEU A 181 15.71 0.72 4.82
C LEU A 181 15.08 1.55 5.94
N LYS A 182 14.44 0.91 6.92
CA LYS A 182 13.86 1.58 8.09
C LYS A 182 14.91 2.40 8.83
N ALA A 183 16.07 1.83 9.12
CA ALA A 183 17.15 2.54 9.80
C ALA A 183 17.64 3.75 9.02
N SER A 184 17.82 3.64 7.69
CA SER A 184 18.29 4.73 6.86
C SER A 184 17.28 5.89 6.74
N TYR A 185 15.98 5.61 6.89
CA TYR A 185 14.92 6.61 6.72
C TYR A 185 14.41 7.22 8.02
N SER A 186 14.55 6.53 9.14
CA SER A 186 14.16 7.06 10.46
C SER A 186 15.06 8.19 10.96
N HIS A 187 16.28 8.30 10.43
CA HIS A 187 17.27 9.31 10.86
C HIS A 187 17.13 10.67 10.14
N SER A 188 16.26 10.78 9.13
CA SER A 188 16.11 12.02 8.36
C SER A 188 15.27 13.10 9.06
N LEU A 189 14.71 12.82 10.24
CA LEU A 189 13.84 13.74 10.99
C LEU A 189 14.58 14.84 11.79
N HIS A 190 15.92 14.81 11.83
CA HIS A 190 16.72 15.79 12.60
C HIS A 190 17.39 16.88 11.77
N ARG A 191 17.05 17.04 10.50
CA ARG A 191 17.45 18.27 9.80
C ARG A 191 16.24 19.20 9.70
N PRO A 192 16.23 20.34 10.43
CA PRO A 192 15.28 21.39 10.15
C PRO A 192 15.46 21.79 8.69
N ALA A 193 14.36 21.83 7.94
CA ALA A 193 14.34 22.46 6.64
C ALA A 193 14.67 23.94 6.88
N ASN A 194 15.93 24.30 6.72
CA ASN A 194 16.30 25.68 6.47
C ASN A 194 15.87 25.98 5.03
N ILE A 195 14.68 26.53 4.90
CA ILE A 195 14.27 27.42 3.80
C ILE A 195 13.43 28.51 4.42
#